data_e2d439b8ec16548f7b651e0c93709523
#
_entry.id   e2d439b8ec16548f7b651e0c93709523
#
_cell.length_a   1.000
_cell.length_b   1.000
_cell.length_c   1.000
_cell.angle_alpha   90.00
_cell.angle_beta   90.00
_cell.angle_gamma   90.00
#
_symmetry.space_group_name_H-M   'P 1'
#
loop_
_entity.id
_entity.type
_entity.pdbx_description
1 polymer ?
#
loop_
_entity_poly.entity_id
_entity_poly.type
_entity_poly.pdbx_seq_one_letter_code
_entity_poly.pdbx_strand_id
1 'polypeptide(L)'
;MLSFGVLQALVTFLGSGTSHGVPMIGCTCDVCQSSDPHDRRLRPAIYLEVDGGPSVLVDTSTDLRQQALAFGVAKVDAILMTHSHADHVMGMDEVRRFNVLNHGAIPVHASAATGRELRRIFQYVFEPPAQKGGG
;
A
#
# COMPACT_ATOMS: atom_id res chain seq x y z
N MET A 1 1.26 -2.04 -40.72
CA MET A 1 0.35 -2.83 -39.87
C MET A 1 0.82 -2.64 -38.44
N LEU A 2 0.15 -1.79 -37.64
CA LEU A 2 0.52 -1.55 -36.25
C LEU A 2 0.02 -2.76 -35.44
N SER A 3 0.92 -3.59 -34.94
CA SER A 3 0.59 -4.65 -33.98
C SER A 3 0.33 -3.98 -32.63
N PHE A 4 -0.91 -3.89 -32.21
CA PHE A 4 -1.25 -3.55 -30.85
C PHE A 4 -0.96 -4.78 -29.99
N GLY A 5 0.19 -4.79 -29.30
CA GLY A 5 0.46 -5.78 -28.28
C GLY A 5 -0.61 -5.67 -27.18
N VAL A 6 -1.13 -6.80 -26.73
CA VAL A 6 -2.04 -6.86 -25.56
C VAL A 6 -1.21 -6.49 -24.34
N LEU A 7 -1.55 -5.39 -23.68
CA LEU A 7 -0.93 -5.01 -22.41
C LEU A 7 -1.46 -5.96 -21.34
N GLN A 8 -0.57 -6.73 -20.73
CA GLN A 8 -0.93 -7.60 -19.61
C GLN A 8 -0.60 -6.90 -18.29
N ALA A 9 -1.48 -7.02 -17.32
CA ALA A 9 -1.26 -6.55 -15.97
C ALA A 9 -1.64 -7.66 -14.98
N LEU A 10 -0.76 -7.89 -14.00
CA LEU A 10 -1.02 -8.76 -12.87
C LEU A 10 -1.57 -7.92 -11.73
N VAL A 11 -2.70 -8.35 -11.18
CA VAL A 11 -3.33 -7.75 -10.00
C VAL A 11 -3.14 -8.68 -8.82
N THR A 12 -2.40 -8.24 -7.81
CA THR A 12 -2.20 -8.98 -6.57
C THR A 12 -2.98 -8.30 -5.44
N PHE A 13 -3.92 -9.01 -4.82
CA PHE A 13 -4.60 -8.55 -3.61
C PHE A 13 -3.68 -8.80 -2.41
N LEU A 14 -3.07 -7.74 -1.87
CA LEU A 14 -2.18 -7.82 -0.71
C LEU A 14 -2.96 -8.01 0.60
N GLY A 15 -4.22 -7.59 0.60
CA GLY A 15 -5.15 -7.80 1.68
C GLY A 15 -6.59 -7.61 1.19
N SER A 16 -7.50 -8.42 1.72
CA SER A 16 -8.92 -8.42 1.37
C SER A 16 -9.83 -8.39 2.61
N GLY A 17 -9.26 -8.05 3.77
CA GLY A 17 -10.00 -7.91 5.02
C GLY A 17 -10.75 -6.59 5.09
N THR A 18 -11.48 -6.41 6.19
CA THR A 18 -12.13 -5.14 6.53
C THR A 18 -11.10 -4.13 7.07
N SER A 19 -11.55 -2.92 7.44
CA SER A 19 -10.72 -1.92 8.13
C SER A 19 -10.07 -2.42 9.43
N HIS A 20 -10.61 -3.46 10.04
CA HIS A 20 -10.05 -4.12 11.22
C HIS A 20 -9.14 -5.31 10.90
N GLY A 21 -9.14 -5.77 9.66
CA GLY A 21 -8.57 -7.07 9.29
C GLY A 21 -9.41 -8.25 9.79
N VAL A 22 -8.93 -9.47 9.53
CA VAL A 22 -9.50 -10.72 10.07
C VAL A 22 -8.34 -11.59 10.53
N PRO A 23 -8.32 -12.07 11.79
CA PRO A 23 -9.30 -11.87 12.87
C PRO A 23 -9.30 -10.42 13.41
N MET A 24 -10.43 -9.97 13.93
CA MET A 24 -10.57 -8.71 14.65
C MET A 24 -10.18 -8.88 16.12
N ILE A 25 -9.57 -7.87 16.70
CA ILE A 25 -9.17 -7.85 18.11
C ILE A 25 -10.42 -8.07 18.99
N GLY A 26 -10.35 -9.09 19.86
CA GLY A 26 -11.43 -9.43 20.80
C GLY A 26 -12.67 -10.09 20.18
N CYS A 27 -12.69 -10.37 18.87
CA CYS A 27 -13.80 -11.07 18.25
C CYS A 27 -13.74 -12.57 18.51
N THR A 28 -14.85 -13.16 18.90
CA THR A 28 -14.97 -14.59 19.24
C THR A 28 -15.83 -15.38 18.25
N CYS A 29 -16.16 -14.81 17.08
CA CYS A 29 -16.91 -15.53 16.04
C CYS A 29 -16.06 -16.65 15.41
N ASP A 30 -16.73 -17.61 14.78
CA ASP A 30 -16.10 -18.79 14.20
C ASP A 30 -14.98 -18.44 13.21
N VAL A 31 -15.16 -17.41 12.39
CA VAL A 31 -14.15 -16.96 11.41
C VAL A 31 -12.92 -16.36 12.12
N CYS A 32 -13.12 -15.53 13.13
CA CYS A 32 -12.02 -14.92 13.87
C CYS A 32 -11.23 -15.93 14.74
N GLN A 33 -11.89 -17.02 15.14
CA GLN A 33 -11.29 -18.12 15.90
C GLN A 33 -10.81 -19.28 15.02
N SER A 34 -11.05 -19.21 13.73
CA SER A 34 -10.64 -20.24 12.77
C SER A 34 -9.13 -20.43 12.72
N SER A 35 -8.69 -21.68 12.58
CA SER A 35 -7.32 -22.04 12.26
C SER A 35 -7.02 -22.06 10.77
N ASP A 36 -8.03 -21.90 9.91
CA ASP A 36 -7.87 -21.85 8.47
C ASP A 36 -7.11 -20.57 8.07
N PRO A 37 -5.96 -20.67 7.36
CA PRO A 37 -5.23 -19.51 6.89
C PRO A 37 -6.04 -18.61 5.94
N HIS A 38 -7.06 -19.12 5.24
CA HIS A 38 -7.93 -18.31 4.39
C HIS A 38 -8.84 -17.35 5.17
N ASP A 39 -9.03 -17.61 6.46
CA ASP A 39 -9.74 -16.72 7.37
C ASP A 39 -8.85 -15.62 7.98
N ARG A 40 -7.60 -15.56 7.56
CA ARG A 40 -6.66 -14.50 7.97
C ARG A 40 -6.46 -13.52 6.82
N ARG A 41 -7.07 -12.33 6.95
CA ARG A 41 -7.07 -11.31 5.90
C ARG A 41 -6.56 -9.98 6.43
N LEU A 42 -5.47 -9.53 5.86
CA LEU A 42 -4.92 -8.21 6.12
C LEU A 42 -5.85 -7.12 5.54
N ARG A 43 -5.71 -5.89 6.00
CA ARG A 43 -6.45 -4.72 5.52
C ARG A 43 -6.25 -4.52 4.03
N PRO A 44 -7.22 -3.89 3.32
CA PRO A 44 -7.21 -3.86 1.86
C PRO A 44 -6.01 -3.08 1.31
N ALA A 45 -5.35 -3.67 0.35
CA ALA A 45 -4.37 -3.04 -0.53
C ALA A 45 -4.19 -3.90 -1.78
N ILE A 46 -3.87 -3.26 -2.91
CA ILE A 46 -3.67 -3.93 -4.19
C ILE A 46 -2.30 -3.55 -4.75
N TYR A 47 -1.63 -4.51 -5.34
CA TYR A 47 -0.42 -4.30 -6.10
C TYR A 47 -0.64 -4.67 -7.56
N LEU A 48 -0.27 -3.76 -8.46
CA LEU A 48 -0.42 -3.91 -9.91
C LEU A 48 0.96 -3.96 -10.55
N GLU A 49 1.21 -4.95 -11.37
CA GLU A 49 2.41 -5.06 -12.20
C GLU A 49 1.99 -5.06 -13.66
N VAL A 50 2.46 -4.07 -14.40
CA VAL A 50 2.20 -3.97 -15.84
C VAL A 50 3.39 -4.58 -16.58
N ASP A 51 3.14 -5.50 -17.50
CA ASP A 51 4.21 -6.14 -18.27
C ASP A 51 4.98 -5.11 -19.11
N GLY A 52 6.29 -5.02 -18.86
CA GLY A 52 7.15 -3.99 -19.45
C GLY A 52 6.86 -2.55 -18.99
N GLY A 53 6.02 -2.38 -17.96
CA GLY A 53 5.54 -1.10 -17.46
C GLY A 53 5.80 -0.88 -15.97
N PRO A 54 5.09 0.09 -15.37
CA PRO A 54 5.25 0.41 -13.95
C PRO A 54 4.60 -0.61 -13.02
N SER A 55 5.13 -0.66 -11.80
CA SER A 55 4.50 -1.33 -10.67
C SER A 55 3.81 -0.29 -9.79
N VAL A 56 2.53 -0.50 -9.48
CA VAL A 56 1.69 0.48 -8.79
C VAL A 56 1.09 -0.13 -7.53
N LEU A 57 1.27 0.54 -6.40
CA LEU A 57 0.61 0.20 -5.15
C LEU A 57 -0.67 1.03 -5.01
N VAL A 58 -1.80 0.38 -4.72
CA VAL A 58 -3.06 1.06 -4.41
C VAL A 58 -3.30 0.97 -2.92
N ASP A 59 -3.27 2.11 -2.28
CA ASP A 59 -3.27 2.34 -0.83
C ASP A 59 -2.02 1.79 -0.11
N THR A 60 -1.66 2.46 0.98
CA THR A 60 -0.61 2.06 1.91
C THR A 60 -1.27 1.64 3.22
N SER A 61 -1.80 0.41 3.23
CA SER A 61 -2.52 -0.08 4.39
C SER A 61 -1.64 -0.11 5.64
N THR A 62 -2.25 -0.11 6.81
CA THR A 62 -1.53 -0.27 8.09
C THR A 62 -0.67 -1.54 8.13
N ASP A 63 -1.02 -2.54 7.30
CA ASP A 63 -0.32 -3.83 7.22
C ASP A 63 0.74 -3.87 6.09
N LEU A 64 1.05 -2.72 5.46
CA LEU A 64 1.88 -2.66 4.24
C LEU A 64 3.20 -3.41 4.37
N ARG A 65 3.91 -3.27 5.49
CA ARG A 65 5.18 -4.00 5.69
C ARG A 65 4.97 -5.51 5.64
N GLN A 66 3.97 -6.02 6.33
CA GLN A 66 3.66 -7.45 6.36
C GLN A 66 3.23 -7.93 4.97
N GLN A 67 2.41 -7.16 4.28
CA GLN A 67 1.96 -7.42 2.91
C GLN A 67 3.14 -7.48 1.94
N ALA A 68 4.00 -6.47 1.94
CA ALA A 68 5.16 -6.42 1.07
C ALA A 68 6.11 -7.62 1.28
N LEU A 69 6.36 -8.01 2.53
CA LEU A 69 7.20 -9.17 2.85
C LEU A 69 6.55 -10.49 2.42
N ALA A 70 5.24 -10.65 2.65
CA ALA A 70 4.52 -11.89 2.32
C ALA A 70 4.42 -12.13 0.81
N PHE A 71 4.28 -11.07 0.02
CA PHE A 71 4.12 -11.15 -1.44
C PHE A 71 5.40 -10.80 -2.22
N GLY A 72 6.50 -10.53 -1.54
CA GLY A 72 7.79 -10.22 -2.19
C GLY A 72 7.79 -8.88 -2.95
N VAL A 73 6.94 -7.91 -2.56
CA VAL A 73 6.89 -6.60 -3.20
C VAL A 73 8.15 -5.82 -2.85
N ALA A 74 9.01 -5.62 -3.85
CA ALA A 74 10.27 -4.88 -3.70
C ALA A 74 10.36 -3.65 -4.61
N LYS A 75 9.46 -3.51 -5.58
CA LYS A 75 9.44 -2.41 -6.54
C LYS A 75 8.07 -1.72 -6.47
N VAL A 76 8.07 -0.39 -6.37
CA VAL A 76 6.87 0.44 -6.44
C VAL A 76 7.23 1.71 -7.19
N ASP A 77 6.69 1.88 -8.39
CA ASP A 77 6.99 3.05 -9.24
C ASP A 77 6.00 4.21 -8.99
N ALA A 78 4.81 3.91 -8.49
CA ALA A 78 3.80 4.89 -8.13
C ALA A 78 2.85 4.36 -7.05
N ILE A 79 2.23 5.26 -6.30
CA ILE A 79 1.20 4.95 -5.31
C ILE A 79 -0.09 5.67 -5.71
N LEU A 80 -1.21 4.96 -5.72
CA LEU A 80 -2.54 5.53 -5.88
C LEU A 80 -3.27 5.46 -4.54
N MET A 81 -3.70 6.61 -4.01
CA MET A 81 -4.48 6.68 -2.79
C MET A 81 -5.96 6.83 -3.11
N THR A 82 -6.77 5.89 -2.63
CA THR A 82 -8.22 5.95 -2.82
C THR A 82 -8.85 7.01 -1.93
N HIS A 83 -8.52 7.02 -0.64
CA HIS A 83 -8.99 7.99 0.34
C HIS A 83 -8.09 7.99 1.59
N SER A 84 -8.40 8.85 2.59
CA SER A 84 -7.51 9.16 3.72
C SER A 84 -7.83 8.41 5.03
N HIS A 85 -8.65 7.38 5.01
CA HIS A 85 -8.90 6.57 6.22
C HIS A 85 -7.63 5.83 6.67
N ALA A 86 -7.52 5.62 7.97
CA ALA A 86 -6.30 5.09 8.61
C ALA A 86 -5.85 3.74 8.05
N ASP A 87 -6.80 2.83 7.80
CA ASP A 87 -6.55 1.52 7.24
C ASP A 87 -6.02 1.54 5.80
N HIS A 88 -6.13 2.68 5.11
CA HIS A 88 -5.62 2.90 3.75
C HIS A 88 -4.33 3.71 3.69
N VAL A 89 -4.00 4.51 4.71
CA VAL A 89 -2.88 5.45 4.62
C VAL A 89 -1.79 5.26 5.68
N MET A 90 -2.05 4.58 6.81
CA MET A 90 -1.10 4.56 7.93
C MET A 90 0.16 3.72 7.70
N GLY A 91 0.26 2.97 6.61
CA GLY A 91 1.50 2.34 6.15
C GLY A 91 2.40 3.25 5.31
N MET A 92 2.06 4.55 5.15
CA MET A 92 2.86 5.51 4.37
C MET A 92 4.32 5.60 4.82
N ASP A 93 4.61 5.41 6.10
CA ASP A 93 5.98 5.44 6.61
C ASP A 93 6.87 4.32 6.01
N GLU A 94 6.29 3.19 5.65
CA GLU A 94 7.02 2.08 5.00
C GLU A 94 7.48 2.42 3.57
N VAL A 95 6.88 3.43 2.94
CA VAL A 95 7.23 3.88 1.57
C VAL A 95 8.67 4.36 1.50
N ARG A 96 9.24 4.87 2.60
CA ARG A 96 10.66 5.26 2.67
C ARG A 96 11.60 4.12 2.25
N ARG A 97 11.23 2.85 2.53
CA ARG A 97 12.07 1.72 2.10
C ARG A 97 12.04 1.55 0.60
N PHE A 98 10.90 1.73 -0.04
CA PHE A 98 10.80 1.70 -1.51
C PHE A 98 11.52 2.89 -2.15
N ASN A 99 11.50 4.08 -1.53
CA ASN A 99 12.30 5.23 -1.99
C ASN A 99 13.79 4.90 -2.03
N VAL A 100 14.31 4.20 -1.01
CA VAL A 100 15.71 3.75 -0.97
C VAL A 100 15.99 2.76 -2.11
N LEU A 101 15.11 1.80 -2.34
CA LEU A 101 15.27 0.79 -3.40
C LEU A 101 15.20 1.41 -4.80
N ASN A 102 14.35 2.42 -4.99
CA ASN A 102 14.20 3.14 -6.25
C ASN A 102 15.22 4.26 -6.45
N HIS A 103 16.09 4.53 -5.47
CA HIS A 103 17.03 5.66 -5.47
C HIS A 103 16.35 7.02 -5.69
N GLY A 104 15.12 7.19 -5.23
CA GLY A 104 14.34 8.41 -5.40
C GLY A 104 12.95 8.36 -4.77
N ALA A 105 12.30 9.52 -4.71
CA ALA A 105 10.94 9.63 -4.19
C ALA A 105 9.92 9.01 -5.15
N ILE A 106 8.98 8.26 -4.59
CA ILE A 106 7.88 7.65 -5.33
C ILE A 106 6.71 8.64 -5.43
N PRO A 107 6.18 8.90 -6.64
CA PRO A 107 5.01 9.75 -6.80
C PRO A 107 3.77 9.13 -6.15
N VAL A 108 3.04 9.97 -5.40
CA VAL A 108 1.77 9.62 -4.77
C VAL A 108 0.64 10.37 -5.47
N HIS A 109 -0.28 9.64 -6.06
CA HIS A 109 -1.45 10.16 -6.76
C HIS A 109 -2.69 10.02 -5.88
N ALA A 110 -3.43 11.11 -5.71
CA ALA A 110 -4.62 11.15 -4.87
C ALA A 110 -5.57 12.25 -5.35
N SER A 111 -6.82 12.20 -4.89
CA SER A 111 -7.70 13.36 -5.03
C SER A 111 -7.13 14.57 -4.27
N ALA A 112 -7.53 15.78 -4.66
CA ALA A 112 -7.07 16.99 -3.96
C ALA A 112 -7.44 16.98 -2.45
N ALA A 113 -8.58 16.41 -2.09
CA ALA A 113 -9.01 16.26 -0.70
C ALA A 113 -8.10 15.27 0.06
N THR A 114 -7.89 14.09 -0.48
CA THR A 114 -7.00 13.07 0.09
C THR A 114 -5.57 13.60 0.22
N GLY A 115 -5.06 14.29 -0.80
CA GLY A 115 -3.71 14.86 -0.79
C GLY A 115 -3.50 15.91 0.29
N ARG A 116 -4.52 16.73 0.62
CA ARG A 116 -4.45 17.67 1.75
C ARG A 116 -4.35 16.94 3.09
N GLU A 117 -5.17 15.90 3.29
CA GLU A 117 -5.13 15.09 4.52
C GLU A 117 -3.81 14.34 4.67
N LEU A 118 -3.27 13.75 3.62
CA LEU A 118 -1.96 13.10 3.65
C LEU A 118 -0.86 14.07 4.09
N ARG A 119 -0.82 15.29 3.55
CA ARG A 119 0.16 16.32 3.96
C ARG A 119 -0.01 16.73 5.42
N ARG A 120 -1.24 16.78 5.91
CA ARG A 120 -1.52 17.10 7.32
C ARG A 120 -1.09 15.97 8.26
N ILE A 121 -1.38 14.71 7.89
CA ILE A 121 -1.08 13.53 8.73
C ILE A 121 0.42 13.21 8.70
N PHE A 122 1.04 13.27 7.53
CA PHE A 122 2.42 12.89 7.28
C PHE A 122 3.30 14.11 6.91
N GLN A 123 3.15 15.21 7.64
CA GLN A 123 3.89 16.45 7.39
C GLN A 123 5.39 16.18 7.23
N TYR A 124 5.97 15.34 8.09
CA TYR A 124 7.40 15.00 8.08
C TYR A 124 7.86 14.27 6.81
N VAL A 125 6.93 13.65 6.05
CA VAL A 125 7.23 12.97 4.77
C VAL A 125 7.31 13.98 3.62
N PHE A 126 6.44 15.01 3.65
CA PHE A 126 6.26 15.95 2.54
C PHE A 126 7.02 17.27 2.72
N GLU A 127 7.42 17.60 3.93
CA GLU A 127 8.20 18.80 4.22
C GLU A 127 9.69 18.44 4.43
N PRO A 128 10.62 19.33 4.04
CA PRO A 128 12.03 19.10 4.31
C PRO A 128 12.25 18.90 5.81
N PRO A 129 12.97 17.86 6.24
CA PRO A 129 13.17 17.60 7.65
C PRO A 129 13.92 18.75 8.31
N ALA A 130 13.37 19.29 9.39
CA ALA A 130 14.05 20.26 10.25
C ALA A 130 15.27 19.63 10.97
N GLN A 131 15.33 18.31 11.03
CA GLN A 131 16.45 17.53 11.58
C GLN A 131 17.00 16.55 10.55
N LYS A 132 18.32 16.56 10.37
CA LYS A 132 19.02 15.55 9.59
C LYS A 132 19.02 14.23 10.36
N GLY A 133 18.30 13.25 9.89
CA GLY A 133 18.33 11.91 10.45
C GLY A 133 16.95 11.28 10.63
N GLY A 134 16.34 10.91 9.57
CA GLY A 134 15.11 10.10 9.55
C GLY A 134 14.72 9.83 8.12
N GLY A 135 15.22 8.75 7.59
CA GLY A 135 14.84 8.00 6.41
C GLY A 135 14.55 8.73 5.14
#